data_8b796d5c4c8c6dec2776243094b81672
#
_entry.id   8b796d5c4c8c6dec2776243094b81672
#
_cell.length_a   1.000
_cell.length_b   1.000
_cell.length_c   1.000
_cell.angle_alpha   90.00
_cell.angle_beta   90.00
_cell.angle_gamma   90.00
#
_symmetry.space_group_name_H-M   'P 1'
#
loop_
_entity.id
_entity.type
_entity.pdbx_description
1 polymer ?
#
loop_
_entity_poly.entity_id
_entity_poly.type
_entity_poly.pdbx_seq_one_letter_code
_entity_poly.pdbx_strand_id
1 'polypeptide(L)'
;REMIAELNVGHAYYLSGGWSMFGGGEQEPDRDAVGFLGVDWIYENEHWTVEKVVQPEPGFRAQHHPLEDAEARVQAGDRLLAVDGRPLSADRSPWAALVGTVGLGVEATFERDGNTFDILVTPIDSEAELRHDAWIDANRRQVHKATDGRVGYIYVRNTGIEGQTDLVSQFFAEMHREALIIDERWNGGGQIPTRFIELLNRQPVSWWARRHGDDWRSPSDGHFGP
;
A
#
# COMPACT_ATOMS: atom_id res chain seq x y z
N ARG A 1 -12.14 -16.30 25.46
CA ARG A 1 -12.94 -15.35 24.65
C ARG A 1 -14.37 -15.27 25.10
N GLU A 2 -15.06 -16.41 25.33
CA GLU A 2 -16.46 -16.44 25.76
C GLU A 2 -16.68 -15.69 27.10
N MET A 3 -15.81 -15.90 28.09
CA MET A 3 -15.90 -15.23 29.41
C MET A 3 -15.78 -13.70 29.33
N ILE A 4 -15.05 -13.16 28.31
CA ILE A 4 -14.94 -11.72 28.10
C ILE A 4 -16.19 -11.17 27.42
N ALA A 5 -16.82 -11.95 26.55
CA ALA A 5 -18.06 -11.57 25.89
C ALA A 5 -19.22 -11.36 26.90
N GLU A 6 -19.21 -12.10 28.02
CA GLU A 6 -20.20 -11.96 29.10
C GLU A 6 -20.11 -10.63 29.88
N LEU A 7 -18.96 -9.93 29.78
CA LEU A 7 -18.80 -8.62 30.42
C LEU A 7 -19.63 -7.51 29.76
N ASN A 8 -20.16 -7.77 28.58
CA ASN A 8 -20.97 -6.83 27.77
C ASN A 8 -20.37 -5.42 27.67
N VAL A 9 -19.04 -5.35 27.53
CA VAL A 9 -18.26 -4.11 27.43
C VAL A 9 -17.67 -4.01 26.03
N GLY A 10 -17.90 -2.90 25.34
CA GLY A 10 -17.54 -2.71 23.94
C GLY A 10 -16.05 -2.68 23.62
N HIS A 11 -15.16 -2.51 24.61
CA HIS A 11 -13.71 -2.41 24.41
C HIS A 11 -12.93 -3.30 25.39
N ALA A 12 -13.36 -4.53 25.61
CA ALA A 12 -12.62 -5.51 26.40
C ALA A 12 -11.78 -6.42 25.49
N TYR A 13 -10.46 -6.39 25.65
CA TYR A 13 -9.52 -7.18 24.87
C TYR A 13 -8.71 -8.11 25.76
N TYR A 14 -8.61 -9.38 25.39
CA TYR A 14 -7.66 -10.31 25.97
C TYR A 14 -6.48 -10.49 25.02
N LEU A 15 -5.30 -10.08 25.46
CA LEU A 15 -4.05 -10.23 24.74
C LEU A 15 -3.26 -11.38 25.39
N SER A 16 -3.18 -12.51 24.72
CA SER A 16 -2.37 -13.65 25.17
C SER A 16 -0.92 -13.48 24.77
N GLY A 17 -0.03 -13.44 25.75
CA GLY A 17 1.41 -13.56 25.57
C GLY A 17 2.12 -12.33 25.00
N GLY A 18 3.08 -11.81 25.74
CA GLY A 18 4.25 -11.07 25.25
C GLY A 18 4.06 -9.75 24.51
N TRP A 19 2.88 -9.16 24.49
CA TRP A 19 2.70 -7.81 23.95
C TRP A 19 3.32 -6.78 24.91
N SER A 20 4.52 -6.34 24.55
CA SER A 20 5.08 -5.14 25.18
C SER A 20 4.43 -3.92 24.55
N MET A 21 3.74 -3.11 25.34
CA MET A 21 3.24 -1.81 24.89
C MET A 21 4.37 -0.81 24.57
N PHE A 22 5.61 -1.19 24.81
CA PHE A 22 6.79 -0.34 24.68
C PHE A 22 7.93 -1.08 23.98
N GLY A 23 7.80 -1.31 22.69
CA GLY A 23 8.90 -1.71 21.84
C GLY A 23 9.04 -3.24 21.71
N GLY A 24 8.99 -3.68 20.46
CA GLY A 24 9.39 -5.02 20.06
C GLY A 24 10.85 -5.24 20.39
N GLY A 25 11.18 -6.34 21.03
CA GLY A 25 12.54 -6.85 20.98
C GLY A 25 12.88 -7.10 19.50
N GLU A 26 14.12 -6.88 19.11
CA GLU A 26 14.64 -7.32 17.82
C GLU A 26 14.31 -8.81 17.70
N GLN A 27 13.33 -9.15 16.87
CA GLN A 27 13.11 -10.53 16.49
C GLN A 27 14.26 -10.90 15.57
N GLU A 28 14.99 -11.95 15.92
CA GLU A 28 15.92 -12.54 14.96
C GLU A 28 15.14 -12.87 13.68
N PRO A 29 15.71 -12.56 12.50
CA PRO A 29 15.03 -12.85 11.24
C PRO A 29 14.72 -14.35 11.18
N ASP A 30 13.45 -14.68 10.94
CA ASP A 30 13.00 -16.05 10.76
C ASP A 30 13.67 -16.61 9.49
N ARG A 31 14.62 -17.50 9.68
CA ARG A 31 15.40 -18.11 8.58
C ARG A 31 14.54 -18.98 7.66
N ASP A 32 13.34 -19.32 8.07
CA ASP A 32 12.38 -20.10 7.31
C ASP A 32 11.29 -19.22 6.68
N ALA A 33 11.35 -17.89 6.90
CA ALA A 33 10.41 -16.95 6.31
C ALA A 33 10.56 -16.90 4.79
N VAL A 34 9.43 -16.87 4.10
CA VAL A 34 9.38 -16.70 2.66
C VAL A 34 9.58 -15.22 2.32
N GLY A 35 10.54 -14.94 1.45
CA GLY A 35 10.70 -13.61 0.88
C GLY A 35 9.73 -13.36 -0.28
N PHE A 36 9.29 -12.10 -0.43
CA PHE A 36 8.36 -11.68 -1.47
C PHE A 36 8.96 -10.56 -2.33
N LEU A 37 8.59 -10.54 -3.61
CA LEU A 37 9.07 -9.55 -4.58
C LEU A 37 8.00 -8.54 -5.03
N GLY A 38 6.79 -8.61 -4.50
CA GLY A 38 5.68 -7.76 -4.95
C GLY A 38 5.18 -8.17 -6.34
N VAL A 39 5.10 -9.46 -6.63
CA VAL A 39 4.78 -10.01 -7.95
C VAL A 39 3.73 -11.10 -7.85
N ASP A 40 2.75 -11.07 -8.75
CA ASP A 40 1.87 -12.20 -9.02
C ASP A 40 2.52 -13.10 -10.07
N TRP A 41 2.62 -14.39 -9.74
CA TRP A 41 3.29 -15.39 -10.56
C TRP A 41 2.28 -16.35 -11.18
N ILE A 42 2.50 -16.71 -12.45
CA ILE A 42 1.81 -17.80 -13.10
C ILE A 42 2.83 -18.82 -13.62
N TYR A 43 2.49 -20.10 -13.49
CA TYR A 43 3.29 -21.17 -14.06
C TYR A 43 2.68 -21.60 -15.40
N GLU A 44 3.36 -21.28 -16.49
CA GLU A 44 2.91 -21.60 -17.84
C GLU A 44 4.09 -21.96 -18.74
N ASN A 45 3.84 -22.85 -19.71
CA ASN A 45 4.88 -23.30 -20.67
C ASN A 45 6.19 -23.73 -19.97
N GLU A 46 6.07 -24.43 -18.85
CA GLU A 46 7.19 -24.92 -18.02
C GLU A 46 8.05 -23.84 -17.35
N HIS A 47 7.56 -22.58 -17.31
CA HIS A 47 8.25 -21.44 -16.70
C HIS A 47 7.37 -20.68 -15.72
N TRP A 48 8.00 -20.08 -14.70
CA TRP A 48 7.39 -19.11 -13.81
C TRP A 48 7.46 -17.74 -14.47
N THR A 49 6.30 -17.19 -14.79
CA THR A 49 6.14 -15.93 -15.52
C THR A 49 5.52 -14.89 -14.59
N VAL A 50 5.96 -13.64 -14.73
CA VAL A 50 5.35 -12.49 -14.06
C VAL A 50 3.99 -12.24 -14.69
N GLU A 51 2.93 -12.50 -13.96
CA GLU A 51 1.57 -12.12 -14.38
C GLU A 51 1.35 -10.63 -14.16
N LYS A 52 1.81 -10.12 -13.01
CA LYS A 52 1.65 -8.72 -12.64
C LYS A 52 2.70 -8.31 -11.62
N VAL A 53 3.26 -7.11 -11.77
CA VAL A 53 3.99 -6.42 -10.71
C VAL A 53 2.99 -5.62 -9.87
N VAL A 54 2.94 -5.90 -8.57
CA VAL A 54 2.05 -5.21 -7.61
C VAL A 54 2.68 -3.87 -7.25
N GLN A 55 2.42 -2.86 -8.06
CA GLN A 55 3.04 -1.55 -7.87
C GLN A 55 1.97 -0.50 -7.61
N PRO A 56 1.89 0.02 -6.38
CA PRO A 56 1.07 1.18 -6.06
C PRO A 56 1.65 2.47 -6.68
N GLU A 57 0.83 3.49 -6.84
CA GLU A 57 1.28 4.78 -7.35
C GLU A 57 2.30 5.44 -6.39
N PRO A 58 3.33 6.13 -6.93
CA PRO A 58 4.27 6.87 -6.10
C PRO A 58 3.58 7.95 -5.26
N GLY A 59 4.01 8.10 -4.00
CA GLY A 59 3.57 9.19 -3.12
C GLY A 59 2.63 8.79 -1.99
N PHE A 60 1.98 7.62 -2.08
CA PHE A 60 1.10 7.09 -1.01
C PHE A 60 1.57 5.73 -0.48
N ARG A 61 2.82 5.37 -0.75
CA ARG A 61 3.38 4.07 -0.35
C ARG A 61 3.90 4.09 1.07
N ALA A 62 3.44 3.11 1.86
CA ALA A 62 3.99 2.85 3.19
C ALA A 62 5.23 1.95 3.14
N GLN A 63 5.40 1.15 2.09
CA GLN A 63 6.46 0.16 1.97
C GLN A 63 7.26 0.32 0.66
N HIS A 64 8.60 0.17 0.78
CA HIS A 64 9.49 0.12 -0.38
C HIS A 64 9.24 -1.14 -1.23
N HIS A 65 9.17 -0.98 -2.55
CA HIS A 65 8.95 -2.11 -3.44
C HIS A 65 10.28 -2.79 -3.78
N PRO A 66 10.40 -4.13 -3.64
CA PRO A 66 11.66 -4.86 -3.86
C PRO A 66 12.28 -4.66 -5.25
N LEU A 67 11.48 -4.37 -6.26
CA LEU A 67 11.91 -4.16 -7.64
C LEU A 67 12.07 -2.68 -8.04
N GLU A 68 11.94 -1.74 -7.09
CA GLU A 68 11.97 -0.30 -7.42
C GLU A 68 13.34 0.17 -7.88
N ASP A 69 14.40 -0.31 -7.24
CA ASP A 69 15.78 0.06 -7.52
C ASP A 69 16.47 -0.85 -8.54
N ALA A 70 15.74 -1.82 -9.10
CA ALA A 70 16.31 -2.72 -10.09
C ALA A 70 16.68 -1.97 -11.37
N GLU A 71 17.91 -2.13 -11.84
CA GLU A 71 18.43 -1.48 -13.07
C GLU A 71 17.55 -1.81 -14.29
N ALA A 72 17.05 -3.04 -14.36
CA ALA A 72 16.08 -3.48 -15.34
C ALA A 72 14.71 -3.62 -14.68
N ARG A 73 13.74 -2.82 -15.11
CA ARG A 73 12.38 -2.92 -14.58
C ARG A 73 11.73 -4.22 -15.02
N VAL A 74 11.42 -5.07 -14.06
CA VAL A 74 10.62 -6.29 -14.26
C VAL A 74 9.19 -5.89 -14.66
N GLN A 75 8.62 -6.61 -15.62
CA GLN A 75 7.28 -6.36 -16.13
C GLN A 75 6.50 -7.66 -16.38
N ALA A 76 5.19 -7.55 -16.57
CA ALA A 76 4.36 -8.69 -16.94
C ALA A 76 4.88 -9.34 -18.21
N GLY A 77 4.95 -10.66 -18.23
CA GLY A 77 5.50 -11.49 -19.31
C GLY A 77 6.96 -11.89 -19.13
N ASP A 78 7.71 -11.27 -18.20
CA ASP A 78 9.07 -11.72 -17.89
C ASP A 78 9.05 -13.09 -17.20
N ARG A 79 10.02 -13.95 -17.52
CA ARG A 79 10.16 -15.27 -16.91
C ARG A 79 11.26 -15.25 -15.87
N LEU A 80 10.99 -15.73 -14.65
CA LEU A 80 12.02 -15.91 -13.64
C LEU A 80 12.67 -17.28 -13.85
N LEU A 81 13.93 -17.28 -14.27
CA LEU A 81 14.67 -18.50 -14.59
C LEU A 81 15.43 -19.07 -13.40
N ALA A 82 16.06 -18.20 -12.60
CA ALA A 82 16.89 -18.63 -11.47
C ALA A 82 16.88 -17.61 -10.33
N VAL A 83 17.18 -18.09 -9.13
CA VAL A 83 17.47 -17.27 -7.93
C VAL A 83 18.79 -17.77 -7.36
N ASP A 84 19.78 -16.88 -7.17
CA ASP A 84 21.16 -17.16 -6.75
C ASP A 84 21.79 -18.29 -7.58
N GLY A 85 21.64 -18.19 -8.89
CA GLY A 85 22.13 -19.19 -9.88
C GLY A 85 21.44 -20.54 -9.84
N ARG A 86 20.43 -20.76 -8.99
CA ARG A 86 19.67 -22.01 -8.90
C ARG A 86 18.39 -21.92 -9.75
N PRO A 87 18.23 -22.76 -10.77
CA PRO A 87 17.08 -22.67 -11.66
C PRO A 87 15.76 -22.96 -10.95
N LEU A 88 14.68 -22.35 -11.45
CA LEU A 88 13.31 -22.64 -11.06
C LEU A 88 12.74 -23.79 -11.91
N SER A 89 11.70 -24.43 -11.40
CA SER A 89 10.99 -25.54 -12.06
C SER A 89 9.56 -25.62 -11.51
N ALA A 90 8.78 -26.59 -11.99
CA ALA A 90 7.47 -26.89 -11.42
C ALA A 90 7.55 -27.21 -9.90
N ASP A 91 8.61 -27.93 -9.50
CA ASP A 91 8.81 -28.36 -8.11
C ASP A 91 9.52 -27.29 -7.26
N ARG A 92 10.11 -26.29 -7.88
CA ARG A 92 10.80 -25.17 -7.21
C ARG A 92 10.22 -23.84 -7.66
N SER A 93 9.14 -23.42 -7.00
CA SER A 93 8.46 -22.16 -7.24
C SER A 93 9.29 -20.94 -6.80
N PRO A 94 8.94 -19.72 -7.23
CA PRO A 94 9.53 -18.47 -6.71
C PRO A 94 9.51 -18.40 -5.18
N TRP A 95 8.40 -18.75 -4.56
CA TRP A 95 8.28 -18.78 -3.10
C TRP A 95 9.24 -19.74 -2.44
N ALA A 96 9.39 -20.95 -2.99
CA ALA A 96 10.36 -21.92 -2.49
C ALA A 96 11.81 -21.48 -2.70
N ALA A 97 12.06 -20.74 -3.78
CA ALA A 97 13.40 -20.20 -4.06
C ALA A 97 13.78 -19.02 -3.14
N LEU A 98 12.78 -18.32 -2.58
CA LEU A 98 12.96 -17.14 -1.74
C LEU A 98 12.80 -17.43 -0.23
N VAL A 99 12.74 -18.71 0.19
CA VAL A 99 12.78 -19.07 1.62
C VAL A 99 14.12 -18.64 2.22
N GLY A 100 14.06 -17.97 3.38
CA GLY A 100 15.26 -17.51 4.11
C GLY A 100 15.97 -16.31 3.50
N THR A 101 15.34 -15.59 2.55
CA THR A 101 15.97 -14.47 1.84
C THR A 101 15.47 -13.08 2.27
N VAL A 102 14.55 -13.03 3.23
CA VAL A 102 13.98 -11.76 3.71
C VAL A 102 15.08 -10.81 4.15
N GLY A 103 15.10 -9.59 3.59
CA GLY A 103 16.09 -8.56 3.90
C GLY A 103 17.50 -8.83 3.40
N LEU A 104 17.73 -9.93 2.66
CA LEU A 104 19.01 -10.25 2.05
C LEU A 104 19.01 -9.88 0.56
N GLY A 105 20.16 -9.41 0.06
CA GLY A 105 20.33 -9.22 -1.39
C GLY A 105 20.43 -10.57 -2.08
N VAL A 106 19.55 -10.85 -3.04
CA VAL A 106 19.57 -12.06 -3.87
C VAL A 106 19.64 -11.68 -5.35
N GLU A 107 20.34 -12.50 -6.13
CA GLU A 107 20.39 -12.34 -7.58
C GLU A 107 19.23 -13.09 -8.22
N ALA A 108 18.39 -12.38 -8.98
CA ALA A 108 17.27 -12.95 -9.71
C ALA A 108 17.54 -12.85 -11.23
N THR A 109 17.58 -13.98 -11.92
CA THR A 109 17.76 -14.07 -13.36
C THR A 109 16.42 -14.12 -14.07
N PHE A 110 16.14 -13.13 -14.89
CA PHE A 110 14.94 -13.05 -15.71
C PHE A 110 15.24 -13.24 -17.20
N GLU A 111 14.21 -13.60 -17.96
CA GLU A 111 14.22 -13.64 -19.42
C GLU A 111 13.08 -12.79 -19.98
N ARG A 112 13.39 -11.98 -21.00
CA ARG A 112 12.45 -11.22 -21.82
C ARG A 112 12.82 -11.33 -23.28
N ASP A 113 11.91 -11.75 -24.13
CA ASP A 113 12.10 -11.87 -25.57
C ASP A 113 13.37 -12.67 -25.96
N GLY A 114 13.68 -13.73 -25.19
CA GLY A 114 14.85 -14.57 -25.40
C GLY A 114 16.17 -14.00 -24.89
N ASN A 115 16.16 -12.83 -24.25
CA ASN A 115 17.34 -12.23 -23.63
C ASN A 115 17.27 -12.37 -22.12
N THR A 116 18.35 -12.84 -21.52
CA THR A 116 18.48 -12.97 -20.05
C THR A 116 19.09 -11.72 -19.45
N PHE A 117 18.65 -11.37 -18.25
CA PHE A 117 19.23 -10.29 -17.44
C PHE A 117 19.14 -10.62 -15.97
N ASP A 118 20.14 -10.18 -15.23
CA ASP A 118 20.20 -10.38 -13.77
C ASP A 118 19.88 -9.07 -13.06
N ILE A 119 19.17 -9.17 -11.95
CA ILE A 119 18.91 -8.05 -11.06
C ILE A 119 19.20 -8.45 -9.62
N LEU A 120 19.75 -7.54 -8.85
CA LEU A 120 19.87 -7.69 -7.40
C LEU A 120 18.61 -7.14 -6.74
N VAL A 121 17.95 -7.97 -5.95
CA VAL A 121 16.70 -7.60 -5.25
C VAL A 121 16.82 -7.93 -3.77
N THR A 122 16.07 -7.20 -2.93
CA THR A 122 15.94 -7.48 -1.50
C THR A 122 14.49 -7.87 -1.20
N PRO A 123 14.20 -9.18 -1.04
CA PRO A 123 12.86 -9.65 -0.74
C PRO A 123 12.35 -9.11 0.59
N ILE A 124 11.06 -8.79 0.65
CA ILE A 124 10.37 -8.34 1.86
C ILE A 124 9.67 -9.50 2.55
N ASP A 125 9.36 -9.34 3.82
CA ASP A 125 8.69 -10.34 4.65
C ASP A 125 7.19 -10.47 4.40
N SER A 126 6.57 -9.42 3.85
CA SER A 126 5.14 -9.38 3.56
C SER A 126 4.81 -8.41 2.44
N GLU A 127 3.91 -8.81 1.54
CA GLU A 127 3.35 -7.94 0.48
C GLU A 127 2.04 -7.28 0.90
N ALA A 128 1.59 -7.46 2.14
CA ALA A 128 0.27 -7.01 2.57
C ALA A 128 0.07 -5.50 2.36
N GLU A 129 1.06 -4.69 2.74
CA GLU A 129 1.01 -3.24 2.56
C GLU A 129 1.06 -2.85 1.07
N LEU A 130 1.94 -3.45 0.27
CA LEU A 130 2.01 -3.19 -1.17
C LEU A 130 0.69 -3.51 -1.88
N ARG A 131 0.08 -4.65 -1.53
CA ARG A 131 -1.20 -5.08 -2.09
C ARG A 131 -2.35 -4.19 -1.64
N HIS A 132 -2.32 -3.76 -0.38
CA HIS A 132 -3.29 -2.83 0.17
C HIS A 132 -3.22 -1.47 -0.54
N ASP A 133 -2.03 -0.90 -0.68
CA ASP A 133 -1.82 0.37 -1.38
C ASP A 133 -2.23 0.28 -2.86
N ALA A 134 -1.87 -0.82 -3.54
CA ALA A 134 -2.29 -1.06 -4.92
C ALA A 134 -3.83 -1.19 -5.06
N TRP A 135 -4.50 -1.76 -4.06
CA TRP A 135 -5.96 -1.83 -4.01
C TRP A 135 -6.60 -0.45 -3.81
N ILE A 136 -6.05 0.38 -2.93
CA ILE A 136 -6.50 1.78 -2.74
C ILE A 136 -6.40 2.54 -4.07
N ASP A 137 -5.27 2.42 -4.75
CA ASP A 137 -5.05 3.10 -6.04
C ASP A 137 -5.97 2.59 -7.14
N ALA A 138 -6.25 1.29 -7.16
CA ALA A 138 -7.22 0.72 -8.11
C ALA A 138 -8.62 1.29 -7.88
N ASN A 139 -9.07 1.41 -6.63
CA ASN A 139 -10.34 2.02 -6.29
C ASN A 139 -10.38 3.50 -6.68
N ARG A 140 -9.33 4.25 -6.39
CA ARG A 140 -9.21 5.67 -6.79
C ARG A 140 -9.33 5.83 -8.29
N ARG A 141 -8.57 5.05 -9.07
CA ARG A 141 -8.66 5.06 -10.55
C ARG A 141 -10.07 4.69 -11.04
N GLN A 142 -10.72 3.72 -10.40
CA GLN A 142 -12.08 3.33 -10.75
C GLN A 142 -13.08 4.45 -10.51
N VAL A 143 -13.01 5.13 -9.36
CA VAL A 143 -13.87 6.29 -9.04
C VAL A 143 -13.64 7.43 -10.03
N HIS A 144 -12.37 7.80 -10.27
CA HIS A 144 -12.05 8.85 -11.23
C HIS A 144 -12.57 8.51 -12.62
N LYS A 145 -12.36 7.28 -13.10
CA LYS A 145 -12.85 6.84 -14.40
C LYS A 145 -14.37 6.86 -14.50
N ALA A 146 -15.07 6.43 -13.46
CA ALA A 146 -16.53 6.36 -13.45
C ALA A 146 -17.20 7.74 -13.36
N THR A 147 -16.48 8.77 -12.94
CA THR A 147 -17.00 10.12 -12.68
C THR A 147 -16.35 11.20 -13.54
N ASP A 148 -15.56 10.82 -14.54
CA ASP A 148 -14.74 11.74 -15.34
C ASP A 148 -13.87 12.66 -14.46
N GLY A 149 -13.34 12.13 -13.37
CA GLY A 149 -12.48 12.83 -12.42
C GLY A 149 -13.21 13.84 -11.52
N ARG A 150 -14.55 13.89 -11.52
CA ARG A 150 -15.32 14.83 -10.70
C ARG A 150 -15.37 14.45 -9.22
N VAL A 151 -15.28 13.14 -8.90
CA VAL A 151 -15.32 12.65 -7.52
C VAL A 151 -13.92 12.17 -7.10
N GLY A 152 -13.46 12.64 -5.95
CA GLY A 152 -12.24 12.20 -5.31
C GLY A 152 -12.46 10.93 -4.48
N TYR A 153 -11.38 10.18 -4.24
CA TYR A 153 -11.41 8.98 -3.40
C TYR A 153 -10.29 9.03 -2.37
N ILE A 154 -10.67 8.89 -1.11
CA ILE A 154 -9.78 8.86 0.05
C ILE A 154 -10.04 7.56 0.82
N TYR A 155 -8.99 6.82 1.11
CA TYR A 155 -9.07 5.65 1.98
C TYR A 155 -8.46 5.96 3.35
N VAL A 156 -9.12 5.52 4.42
CA VAL A 156 -8.68 5.73 5.80
C VAL A 156 -8.60 4.40 6.54
N ARG A 157 -7.37 3.92 6.78
CA ARG A 157 -7.09 2.63 7.42
C ARG A 157 -7.43 2.60 8.91
N ASN A 158 -7.34 3.73 9.59
CA ASN A 158 -7.66 3.89 11.02
C ASN A 158 -7.87 5.37 11.36
N THR A 159 -8.35 5.65 12.56
CA THR A 159 -8.45 7.01 13.11
C THR A 159 -7.36 7.32 14.15
N GLY A 160 -6.23 6.62 14.05
CA GLY A 160 -4.99 6.89 14.77
C GLY A 160 -4.07 7.86 14.00
N ILE A 161 -2.79 7.89 14.39
CA ILE A 161 -1.78 8.78 13.79
C ILE A 161 -1.55 8.47 12.31
N GLU A 162 -1.46 7.19 11.96
CA GLU A 162 -1.24 6.74 10.58
C GLU A 162 -2.39 7.14 9.66
N GLY A 163 -3.63 6.82 10.06
CA GLY A 163 -4.81 7.20 9.28
C GLY A 163 -5.03 8.71 9.20
N GLN A 164 -4.61 9.48 10.21
CA GLN A 164 -4.60 10.93 10.13
C GLN A 164 -3.60 11.43 9.07
N THR A 165 -2.43 10.82 8.98
CA THR A 165 -1.42 11.14 7.97
C THR A 165 -1.93 10.82 6.58
N ASP A 166 -2.50 9.62 6.40
CA ASP A 166 -3.12 9.18 5.15
C ASP A 166 -4.24 10.11 4.72
N LEU A 167 -5.14 10.46 5.65
CA LEU A 167 -6.25 11.38 5.40
C LEU A 167 -5.74 12.72 4.87
N VAL A 168 -4.80 13.35 5.58
CA VAL A 168 -4.31 14.68 5.22
C VAL A 168 -3.67 14.67 3.85
N SER A 169 -2.78 13.69 3.57
CA SER A 169 -2.10 13.58 2.29
C SER A 169 -3.09 13.40 1.12
N GLN A 170 -4.04 12.47 1.27
CA GLN A 170 -5.03 12.19 0.24
C GLN A 170 -6.07 13.33 0.10
N PHE A 171 -6.46 13.95 1.23
CA PHE A 171 -7.39 15.07 1.20
C PHE A 171 -6.85 16.22 0.36
N PHE A 172 -5.60 16.62 0.54
CA PHE A 172 -5.01 17.71 -0.26
C PHE A 172 -4.91 17.37 -1.75
N ALA A 173 -4.73 16.10 -2.10
CA ALA A 173 -4.73 15.68 -3.49
C ALA A 173 -6.12 15.73 -4.15
N GLU A 174 -7.18 15.48 -3.38
CA GLU A 174 -8.54 15.27 -3.90
C GLU A 174 -9.53 16.40 -3.54
N MET A 175 -9.20 17.32 -2.65
CA MET A 175 -10.13 18.34 -2.12
C MET A 175 -10.69 19.31 -3.19
N HIS A 176 -10.03 19.39 -4.35
CA HIS A 176 -10.47 20.23 -5.46
C HIS A 176 -11.55 19.60 -6.34
N ARG A 177 -11.92 18.36 -6.07
CA ARG A 177 -12.98 17.65 -6.77
C ARG A 177 -14.36 18.16 -6.33
N GLU A 178 -15.38 17.86 -7.13
CA GLU A 178 -16.76 18.28 -6.84
C GLU A 178 -17.35 17.55 -5.62
N ALA A 179 -16.95 16.30 -5.40
CA ALA A 179 -17.35 15.48 -4.25
C ALA A 179 -16.22 14.55 -3.82
N LEU A 180 -16.32 14.00 -2.61
CA LEU A 180 -15.36 13.06 -2.05
C LEU A 180 -16.07 11.78 -1.60
N ILE A 181 -15.48 10.63 -1.92
CA ILE A 181 -15.76 9.35 -1.29
C ILE A 181 -14.66 9.10 -0.26
N ILE A 182 -15.05 8.95 1.01
CA ILE A 182 -14.16 8.56 2.09
C ILE A 182 -14.46 7.10 2.41
N ASP A 183 -13.52 6.21 2.08
CA ASP A 183 -13.63 4.79 2.27
C ASP A 183 -12.97 4.37 3.57
N GLU A 184 -13.78 3.88 4.49
CA GLU A 184 -13.33 3.41 5.81
C GLU A 184 -13.54 1.89 5.98
N ARG A 185 -13.65 1.14 4.89
CA ARG A 185 -13.74 -0.31 4.96
C ARG A 185 -12.51 -0.88 5.64
N TRP A 186 -12.73 -1.78 6.62
CA TRP A 186 -11.71 -2.38 7.47
C TRP A 186 -10.94 -1.38 8.36
N ASN A 187 -11.50 -0.20 8.60
CA ASN A 187 -10.91 0.75 9.53
C ASN A 187 -10.76 0.11 10.92
N GLY A 188 -9.54 0.15 11.44
CA GLY A 188 -9.18 -0.44 12.74
C GLY A 188 -9.62 0.38 13.96
N GLY A 189 -10.30 1.52 13.75
CA GLY A 189 -10.64 2.46 14.82
C GLY A 189 -9.48 3.38 15.18
N GLY A 190 -9.61 4.10 16.30
CA GLY A 190 -8.59 5.04 16.82
C GLY A 190 -9.24 6.17 17.63
N GLN A 191 -8.47 7.18 17.99
CA GLN A 191 -8.91 8.25 18.88
C GLN A 191 -8.81 9.67 18.29
N ILE A 192 -8.56 9.81 16.99
CA ILE A 192 -8.34 11.12 16.35
C ILE A 192 -9.35 11.38 15.20
N PRO A 193 -10.68 11.28 15.42
CA PRO A 193 -11.66 11.62 14.38
C PRO A 193 -11.79 13.13 14.17
N THR A 194 -11.28 13.94 15.11
CA THR A 194 -11.42 15.40 15.10
C THR A 194 -10.86 16.03 13.83
N ARG A 195 -9.78 15.49 13.27
CA ARG A 195 -9.16 16.00 12.06
C ARG A 195 -10.05 15.86 10.82
N PHE A 196 -10.83 14.80 10.75
CA PHE A 196 -11.84 14.60 9.69
C PHE A 196 -12.88 15.70 9.74
N ILE A 197 -13.45 15.91 10.93
CA ILE A 197 -14.47 16.94 11.15
C ILE A 197 -13.91 18.32 10.80
N GLU A 198 -12.68 18.61 11.24
CA GLU A 198 -12.02 19.89 10.96
C GLU A 198 -11.84 20.14 9.45
N LEU A 199 -11.31 19.16 8.71
CA LEU A 199 -11.06 19.31 7.28
C LEU A 199 -12.35 19.42 6.48
N LEU A 200 -13.34 18.58 6.78
CA LEU A 200 -14.61 18.55 6.05
C LEU A 200 -15.53 19.74 6.37
N ASN A 201 -15.44 20.29 7.58
CA ASN A 201 -16.22 21.47 7.99
C ASN A 201 -15.49 22.79 7.83
N ARG A 202 -14.32 22.81 7.20
CA ARG A 202 -13.51 24.02 7.06
C ARG A 202 -14.21 25.02 6.14
N GLN A 203 -14.67 26.12 6.70
CA GLN A 203 -15.36 27.18 5.98
C GLN A 203 -14.38 28.29 5.54
N PRO A 204 -14.60 28.93 4.39
CA PRO A 204 -13.84 30.11 4.02
C PRO A 204 -14.18 31.25 4.97
N VAL A 205 -13.15 31.92 5.49
CA VAL A 205 -13.29 33.06 6.38
C VAL A 205 -13.07 34.40 5.66
N SER A 206 -12.44 34.38 4.50
CA SER A 206 -12.22 35.57 3.66
C SER A 206 -12.07 35.20 2.19
N TRP A 207 -12.22 36.20 1.34
CA TRP A 207 -12.02 36.10 -0.10
C TRP A 207 -10.98 37.13 -0.53
N TRP A 208 -10.10 36.72 -1.41
CA TRP A 208 -9.07 37.58 -1.98
C TRP A 208 -9.42 37.87 -3.42
N ALA A 209 -9.76 39.15 -3.71
CA ALA A 209 -9.98 39.64 -5.05
C ALA A 209 -8.69 40.23 -5.60
N ARG A 210 -8.25 39.81 -6.75
CA ARG A 210 -7.10 40.38 -7.47
C ARG A 210 -7.61 41.28 -8.59
N ARG A 211 -6.82 42.32 -8.89
CA ARG A 211 -7.16 43.21 -10.03
C ARG A 211 -7.25 42.47 -11.37
N HIS A 212 -6.44 41.40 -11.50
CA HIS A 212 -6.41 40.51 -12.66
C HIS A 212 -6.33 39.07 -12.18
N GLY A 213 -7.28 38.23 -12.58
CA GLY A 213 -7.40 36.83 -12.20
C GLY A 213 -8.65 36.53 -11.37
N ASP A 214 -8.87 35.26 -11.11
CA ASP A 214 -10.02 34.79 -10.34
C ASP A 214 -9.86 35.08 -8.85
N ASP A 215 -10.98 35.29 -8.19
CA ASP A 215 -11.05 35.42 -6.73
C ASP A 215 -10.74 34.07 -6.10
N TRP A 216 -10.02 34.09 -4.98
CA TRP A 216 -9.72 32.87 -4.25
C TRP A 216 -10.07 32.99 -2.77
N ARG A 217 -10.49 31.87 -2.18
CA ARG A 217 -10.91 31.82 -0.77
C ARG A 217 -9.74 31.53 0.15
N SER A 218 -9.87 31.98 1.40
CA SER A 218 -8.91 31.68 2.47
C SER A 218 -9.67 31.15 3.70
N PRO A 219 -9.28 30.02 4.28
CA PRO A 219 -8.25 29.10 3.76
C PRO A 219 -8.66 28.46 2.42
N SER A 220 -7.68 28.16 1.58
CA SER A 220 -7.89 27.53 0.28
C SER A 220 -8.01 26.00 0.37
N ASP A 221 -7.66 25.44 1.53
CA ASP A 221 -7.49 24.02 1.81
C ASP A 221 -8.73 23.38 2.46
N GLY A 222 -9.91 23.72 2.00
CA GLY A 222 -11.18 23.12 2.38
C GLY A 222 -11.85 22.44 1.20
N HIS A 223 -12.61 21.37 1.44
CA HIS A 223 -13.53 20.81 0.46
C HIS A 223 -14.87 21.55 0.57
N PHE A 224 -15.40 22.02 -0.55
CA PHE A 224 -16.61 22.86 -0.60
C PHE A 224 -17.69 22.28 -1.54
N GLY A 225 -17.59 21.02 -1.83
CA GLY A 225 -18.61 20.23 -2.51
C GLY A 225 -19.49 19.45 -1.52
N PRO A 226 -20.49 18.74 -2.03
CA PRO A 226 -21.29 17.83 -1.23
C PRO A 226 -20.48 16.61 -0.74
#